data_b32d8ed102886e398282c5a8f54a1406
#
_entry.id   b32d8ed102886e398282c5a8f54a1406
#
_cell.length_a   1.000
_cell.length_b   1.000
_cell.length_c   1.000
_cell.angle_alpha   90.00
_cell.angle_beta   90.00
_cell.angle_gamma   90.00
#
_symmetry.space_group_name_H-M   'P 1'
#
loop_
_entity.id
_entity.type
_entity.pdbx_description
1 polymer ?
#
loop_
_entity_poly.entity_id
_entity_poly.type
_entity_poly.pdbx_seq_one_letter_code
_entity_poly.pdbx_strand_id
1 'polypeptide(L)'
;MPELINQGVSAIALADVGVITEAAEEKLSKWIENGGLLIRFSGPRLAGAPQGSLLPVEIRPGDRNLGGALSWETPKSLAAFERESPFFGINPPRDVLVKKQLLALQEAQLEEKTWATLEDGTPLVTAEKRGAGWIVLFHVGSDAEWSNLPLSGTFVEMLRRTVNLSRSSGTTANQSETISLPPLRVLSCLLYTSPSPRDRG
;
A
#
# COMPACT_ATOMS: atom_id res chain seq x y z
N MET A 1 4.81 17.14 -3.37
CA MET A 1 5.12 16.34 -2.17
C MET A 1 5.16 17.17 -0.89
N PRO A 2 5.97 18.23 -0.74
CA PRO A 2 6.00 18.99 0.53
C PRO A 2 4.66 19.57 0.97
N GLU A 3 3.82 19.96 0.03
CA GLU A 3 2.49 20.55 0.31
C GLU A 3 1.50 19.54 0.92
N LEU A 4 1.57 18.26 0.55
CA LEU A 4 0.69 17.21 1.08
C LEU A 4 0.98 16.92 2.56
N ILE A 5 2.26 16.91 2.96
CA ILE A 5 2.66 16.69 4.35
C ILE A 5 2.12 17.81 5.25
N ASN A 6 2.16 19.05 4.76
CA ASN A 6 1.65 20.22 5.49
C ASN A 6 0.12 20.26 5.60
N GLN A 7 -0.60 19.46 4.81
CA GLN A 7 -2.08 19.35 4.86
C GLN A 7 -2.58 18.34 5.91
N GLY A 8 -1.69 17.76 6.72
CA GLY A 8 -2.07 16.84 7.79
C GLY A 8 -2.53 15.47 7.31
N VAL A 9 -2.07 15.02 6.14
CA VAL A 9 -2.37 13.67 5.64
C VAL A 9 -1.75 12.63 6.57
N SER A 10 -2.49 11.58 6.89
CA SER A 10 -2.02 10.47 7.74
C SER A 10 -1.43 9.30 6.96
N ALA A 11 -1.72 9.21 5.65
CA ALA A 11 -1.17 8.17 4.78
C ALA A 11 -0.81 8.72 3.40
N ILE A 12 0.31 8.28 2.85
CA ILE A 12 0.77 8.60 1.49
C ILE A 12 1.05 7.29 0.78
N ALA A 13 0.51 7.13 -0.43
CA ALA A 13 0.80 5.99 -1.29
C ALA A 13 1.67 6.42 -2.49
N LEU A 14 2.74 5.69 -2.75
CA LEU A 14 3.64 5.88 -3.87
C LEU A 14 3.56 4.66 -4.80
N ALA A 15 2.98 4.85 -5.99
CA ALA A 15 2.87 3.82 -7.00
C ALA A 15 4.07 3.91 -7.96
N ASP A 16 4.90 2.87 -7.96
CA ASP A 16 6.08 2.73 -8.82
C ASP A 16 7.01 3.97 -8.87
N VAL A 17 7.23 4.60 -7.72
CA VAL A 17 8.19 5.71 -7.62
C VAL A 17 9.57 5.15 -7.34
N GLY A 18 10.47 5.21 -8.32
CA GLY A 18 11.83 4.70 -8.21
C GLY A 18 12.72 5.63 -7.38
N VAL A 19 12.95 6.83 -7.87
CA VAL A 19 13.87 7.79 -7.24
C VAL A 19 13.09 8.86 -6.49
N ILE A 20 13.45 9.08 -5.24
CA ILE A 20 12.97 10.15 -4.39
C ILE A 20 14.15 11.09 -4.15
N THR A 21 13.96 12.39 -4.32
CA THR A 21 15.03 13.36 -4.06
C THR A 21 15.37 13.38 -2.58
N GLU A 22 16.64 13.60 -2.22
CA GLU A 22 17.14 13.64 -0.85
C GLU A 22 16.30 14.57 0.06
N ALA A 23 15.96 15.76 -0.43
CA ALA A 23 15.12 16.70 0.29
C ALA A 23 13.68 16.20 0.54
N ALA A 24 13.14 15.36 -0.36
CA ALA A 24 11.82 14.75 -0.17
C ALA A 24 11.91 13.54 0.76
N GLU A 25 12.98 12.78 0.66
CA GLU A 25 13.26 11.63 1.52
C GLU A 25 13.40 12.03 2.99
N GLU A 26 14.17 13.09 3.28
CA GLU A 26 14.30 13.64 4.63
C GLU A 26 12.96 14.09 5.22
N LYS A 27 12.14 14.78 4.45
CA LYS A 27 10.81 15.22 4.89
C LYS A 27 9.86 14.06 5.12
N LEU A 28 9.87 13.06 4.23
CA LEU A 28 9.06 11.85 4.39
C LEU A 28 9.52 11.05 5.61
N SER A 29 10.82 10.90 5.85
CA SER A 29 11.35 10.19 7.02
C SER A 29 10.86 10.83 8.31
N LYS A 30 11.00 12.16 8.46
CA LYS A 30 10.49 12.90 9.62
C LYS A 30 8.97 12.77 9.78
N TRP A 31 8.23 12.80 8.68
CA TRP A 31 6.77 12.65 8.70
C TRP A 31 6.37 11.23 9.13
N ILE A 32 7.08 10.19 8.67
CA ILE A 32 6.85 8.81 9.09
C ILE A 32 7.16 8.66 10.59
N GLU A 33 8.31 9.16 11.06
CA GLU A 33 8.71 9.10 12.48
C GLU A 33 7.65 9.75 13.40
N ASN A 34 6.94 10.76 12.92
CA ASN A 34 5.85 11.45 13.62
C ASN A 34 4.47 10.78 13.45
N GLY A 35 4.40 9.55 12.93
CA GLY A 35 3.16 8.77 12.86
C GLY A 35 2.56 8.63 11.45
N GLY A 36 3.23 9.13 10.43
CA GLY A 36 2.79 8.96 9.03
C GLY A 36 2.89 7.52 8.55
N LEU A 37 1.98 7.13 7.66
CA LEU A 37 2.01 5.84 6.97
C LEU A 37 2.43 6.03 5.52
N LEU A 38 3.58 5.48 5.16
CA LEU A 38 4.03 5.40 3.78
C LEU A 38 3.72 4.02 3.20
N ILE A 39 2.91 3.96 2.15
CA ILE A 39 2.65 2.74 1.38
C ILE A 39 3.39 2.87 0.05
N ARG A 40 4.19 1.87 -0.28
CA ARG A 40 4.88 1.79 -1.57
C ARG A 40 4.37 0.60 -2.36
N PHE A 41 4.14 0.81 -3.65
CA PHE A 41 3.85 -0.24 -4.62
C PHE A 41 5.02 -0.40 -5.56
N SER A 42 5.38 -1.65 -5.83
CA SER A 42 6.47 -1.98 -6.73
C SER A 42 6.07 -1.77 -8.20
N GLY A 43 7.08 -1.67 -9.03
CA GLY A 43 6.94 -1.56 -10.46
C GLY A 43 8.32 -1.43 -11.13
N PRO A 44 8.37 -1.28 -12.45
CA PRO A 44 9.62 -1.23 -13.20
C PRO A 44 10.57 -0.11 -12.76
N ARG A 45 10.02 1.04 -12.36
CA ARG A 45 10.83 2.19 -11.93
C ARG A 45 11.47 1.94 -10.57
N LEU A 46 10.71 1.38 -9.62
CA LEU A 46 11.25 1.02 -8.31
C LEU A 46 12.26 -0.11 -8.44
N ALA A 47 11.99 -1.12 -9.28
CA ALA A 47 12.90 -2.23 -9.54
C ALA A 47 14.24 -1.79 -10.14
N GLY A 48 14.24 -0.74 -10.96
CA GLY A 48 15.45 -0.16 -11.58
C GLY A 48 16.13 0.93 -10.76
N ALA A 49 15.59 1.32 -9.63
CA ALA A 49 16.13 2.39 -8.80
C ALA A 49 17.25 1.88 -7.87
N PRO A 50 18.21 2.74 -7.48
CA PRO A 50 19.09 2.43 -6.38
C PRO A 50 18.29 2.25 -5.09
N GLN A 51 18.79 1.43 -4.19
CA GLN A 51 18.16 1.23 -2.89
C GLN A 51 18.09 2.53 -2.11
N GLY A 52 16.95 2.79 -1.49
CA GLY A 52 16.71 4.00 -0.71
C GLY A 52 16.23 3.68 0.70
N SER A 53 16.36 4.64 1.60
CA SER A 53 16.03 4.48 3.03
C SER A 53 14.52 4.32 3.30
N LEU A 54 13.66 4.64 2.32
CA LEU A 54 12.19 4.55 2.45
C LEU A 54 11.64 3.20 1.96
N LEU A 55 12.33 2.12 2.30
CA LEU A 55 11.90 0.75 2.10
C LEU A 55 11.97 -0.01 3.44
N PRO A 56 11.04 -0.93 3.72
CA PRO A 56 11.04 -1.70 4.97
C PRO A 56 12.10 -2.80 4.99
N VAL A 57 12.51 -3.25 3.81
CA VAL A 57 13.50 -4.31 3.59
C VAL A 57 14.41 -3.93 2.43
N GLU A 58 15.61 -4.49 2.41
CA GLU A 58 16.47 -4.40 1.23
C GLU A 58 15.89 -5.20 0.08
N ILE A 59 16.02 -4.67 -1.12
CA ILE A 59 15.53 -5.31 -2.34
C ILE A 59 16.70 -6.05 -2.99
N ARG A 60 16.42 -7.26 -3.43
CA ARG A 60 17.41 -8.06 -4.16
C ARG A 60 17.81 -7.31 -5.45
N PRO A 61 19.10 -7.02 -5.64
CA PRO A 61 19.55 -6.39 -6.87
C PRO A 61 19.25 -7.33 -8.05
N GLY A 62 18.59 -6.79 -9.07
CA GLY A 62 18.30 -7.54 -10.28
C GLY A 62 19.46 -7.54 -11.26
N ASP A 63 19.45 -8.50 -12.19
CA ASP A 63 20.29 -8.44 -13.38
C ASP A 63 19.96 -7.19 -14.20
N ARG A 64 20.98 -6.60 -14.84
CA ARG A 64 20.88 -5.34 -15.60
C ARG A 64 19.77 -5.29 -16.65
N ASN A 65 19.20 -6.43 -17.02
CA ASN A 65 18.16 -6.54 -18.05
C ASN A 65 16.73 -6.62 -17.52
N LEU A 66 16.51 -6.87 -16.21
CA LEU A 66 15.16 -7.09 -15.64
C LEU A 66 14.86 -6.21 -14.43
N GLY A 67 15.82 -5.36 -13.97
CA GLY A 67 15.68 -4.69 -12.66
C GLY A 67 15.35 -5.73 -11.59
N GLY A 68 15.35 -5.49 -10.32
CA GLY A 68 15.09 -6.48 -9.26
C GLY A 68 13.74 -7.23 -9.30
N ALA A 69 12.98 -7.16 -10.41
CA ALA A 69 11.72 -7.86 -10.57
C ALA A 69 11.92 -9.30 -11.09
N LEU A 70 11.27 -10.24 -10.40
CA LEU A 70 11.18 -11.63 -10.84
C LEU A 70 9.86 -11.88 -11.54
N SER A 71 9.92 -12.53 -12.73
CA SER A 71 8.74 -13.07 -13.40
C SER A 71 8.64 -14.56 -13.07
N TRP A 72 7.47 -14.98 -12.59
CA TRP A 72 7.16 -16.37 -12.32
C TRP A 72 6.79 -17.10 -13.62
N GLU A 73 7.40 -18.24 -13.91
CA GLU A 73 6.98 -19.09 -15.04
C GLU A 73 5.52 -19.55 -14.86
N THR A 74 5.19 -19.94 -13.63
CA THR A 74 3.81 -20.22 -13.22
C THR A 74 3.39 -19.17 -12.19
N PRO A 75 2.33 -18.39 -12.46
CA PRO A 75 1.82 -17.41 -11.52
C PRO A 75 1.52 -18.04 -10.15
N LYS A 76 1.83 -17.32 -9.08
CA LYS A 76 1.70 -17.79 -7.70
C LYS A 76 0.46 -17.23 -7.04
N SER A 77 -0.22 -18.05 -6.24
CA SER A 77 -1.33 -17.60 -5.39
C SER A 77 -0.82 -17.05 -4.05
N LEU A 78 -1.69 -16.33 -3.34
CA LEU A 78 -1.40 -15.86 -2.00
C LEU A 78 -1.51 -17.02 -1.00
N ALA A 79 -0.60 -17.07 -0.05
CA ALA A 79 -0.74 -17.92 1.13
C ALA A 79 -1.83 -17.40 2.07
N ALA A 80 -2.31 -18.25 2.99
CA ALA A 80 -3.13 -17.81 4.10
C ALA A 80 -2.35 -16.84 4.97
N PHE A 81 -3.01 -15.79 5.47
CA PHE A 81 -2.36 -14.81 6.33
C PHE A 81 -2.15 -15.36 7.74
N GLU A 82 -0.95 -15.21 8.26
CA GLU A 82 -0.57 -15.65 9.58
C GLU A 82 -1.25 -14.82 10.69
N ARG A 83 -1.28 -15.36 11.90
CA ARG A 83 -2.00 -14.75 13.03
C ARG A 83 -1.40 -13.40 13.44
N GLU A 84 -0.12 -13.22 13.28
CA GLU A 84 0.65 -12.01 13.59
C GLU A 84 0.49 -10.92 12.52
N SER A 85 -0.01 -11.30 11.35
CA SER A 85 -0.27 -10.36 10.26
C SER A 85 -1.49 -9.50 10.54
N PRO A 86 -1.47 -8.19 10.21
CA PRO A 86 -2.67 -7.35 10.25
C PRO A 86 -3.76 -7.83 9.28
N PHE A 87 -3.41 -8.72 8.37
CA PHE A 87 -4.33 -9.31 7.39
C PHE A 87 -4.98 -10.61 7.86
N PHE A 88 -4.65 -11.09 9.05
CA PHE A 88 -5.23 -12.32 9.61
C PHE A 88 -6.75 -12.31 9.53
N GLY A 89 -7.33 -13.44 9.10
CA GLY A 89 -8.78 -13.60 8.93
C GLY A 89 -9.34 -13.09 7.59
N ILE A 90 -8.51 -12.49 6.72
CA ILE A 90 -8.85 -12.34 5.31
C ILE A 90 -8.59 -13.69 4.62
N ASN A 91 -9.56 -14.19 3.86
CA ASN A 91 -9.39 -15.38 3.04
C ASN A 91 -8.99 -14.95 1.62
N PRO A 92 -7.71 -15.12 1.21
CA PRO A 92 -7.31 -14.79 -0.14
C PRO A 92 -8.00 -15.72 -1.14
N PRO A 93 -8.65 -15.17 -2.17
CA PRO A 93 -9.27 -16.00 -3.20
C PRO A 93 -8.18 -16.67 -4.04
N ARG A 94 -8.44 -17.91 -4.48
CA ARG A 94 -7.47 -18.71 -5.25
C ARG A 94 -7.21 -18.20 -6.67
N ASP A 95 -8.06 -17.34 -7.19
CA ASP A 95 -7.95 -16.70 -8.49
C ASP A 95 -7.08 -15.43 -8.47
N VAL A 96 -6.65 -14.99 -7.29
CA VAL A 96 -5.64 -13.92 -7.17
C VAL A 96 -4.26 -14.51 -7.40
N LEU A 97 -3.65 -14.08 -8.50
CA LEU A 97 -2.38 -14.60 -9.00
C LEU A 97 -1.34 -13.50 -9.19
N VAL A 98 -0.12 -13.77 -8.76
CA VAL A 98 1.05 -12.92 -8.95
C VAL A 98 1.92 -13.50 -10.06
N LYS A 99 2.15 -12.71 -11.10
CA LYS A 99 2.97 -13.04 -12.28
C LYS A 99 4.39 -12.51 -12.15
N LYS A 100 4.53 -11.34 -11.55
CA LYS A 100 5.81 -10.66 -11.31
C LYS A 100 5.80 -10.03 -9.93
N GLN A 101 6.97 -9.94 -9.33
CA GLN A 101 7.14 -9.22 -8.07
C GLN A 101 8.57 -8.71 -7.90
N LEU A 102 8.75 -7.74 -7.02
CA LEU A 102 10.03 -7.29 -6.54
C LEU A 102 10.48 -8.21 -5.39
N LEU A 103 11.68 -8.76 -5.44
CA LEU A 103 12.16 -9.66 -4.39
C LEU A 103 12.84 -8.90 -3.26
N ALA A 104 12.52 -9.28 -2.04
CA ALA A 104 13.30 -8.89 -0.87
C ALA A 104 14.63 -9.66 -0.83
N LEU A 105 15.66 -9.02 -0.30
CA LEU A 105 16.89 -9.71 0.06
C LEU A 105 16.64 -10.58 1.29
N GLN A 106 17.23 -11.77 1.31
CA GLN A 106 17.13 -12.67 2.46
C GLN A 106 17.96 -12.13 3.63
N GLU A 107 17.28 -11.60 4.63
CA GLU A 107 17.86 -11.07 5.86
C GLU A 107 17.27 -11.78 7.08
N ALA A 108 17.99 -11.78 8.19
CA ALA A 108 17.56 -12.46 9.42
C ALA A 108 16.21 -11.94 9.98
N GLN A 109 15.87 -10.68 9.71
CA GLN A 109 14.64 -10.04 10.19
C GLN A 109 13.50 -10.02 9.15
N LEU A 110 13.69 -10.69 8.00
CA LEU A 110 12.70 -10.63 6.92
C LEU A 110 11.35 -11.22 7.33
N GLU A 111 11.34 -12.31 8.10
CA GLU A 111 10.11 -12.93 8.59
C GLU A 111 9.31 -11.98 9.49
N GLU A 112 9.95 -11.30 10.44
CA GLU A 112 9.31 -10.36 11.36
C GLU A 112 8.69 -9.15 10.64
N LYS A 113 9.29 -8.77 9.50
CA LYS A 113 8.82 -7.67 8.65
C LYS A 113 7.80 -8.11 7.61
N THR A 114 7.53 -9.42 7.46
CA THR A 114 6.64 -9.95 6.43
C THR A 114 5.21 -10.06 6.94
N TRP A 115 4.28 -9.36 6.28
CA TRP A 115 2.86 -9.39 6.61
C TRP A 115 2.04 -10.32 5.71
N ALA A 116 2.53 -10.58 4.50
CA ALA A 116 1.89 -11.49 3.56
C ALA A 116 2.94 -12.19 2.71
N THR A 117 2.67 -13.45 2.37
CA THR A 117 3.51 -14.29 1.52
C THR A 117 2.71 -14.87 0.37
N LEU A 118 3.43 -15.33 -0.66
CA LEU A 118 2.91 -16.25 -1.66
C LEU A 118 2.95 -17.68 -1.14
N GLU A 119 2.31 -18.61 -1.85
CA GLU A 119 2.23 -20.03 -1.50
C GLU A 119 3.59 -20.73 -1.34
N ASP A 120 4.66 -20.18 -1.94
CA ASP A 120 6.02 -20.67 -1.85
C ASP A 120 6.85 -20.00 -0.72
N GLY A 121 6.19 -19.19 0.13
CA GLY A 121 6.82 -18.47 1.23
C GLY A 121 7.48 -17.15 0.83
N THR A 122 7.45 -16.76 -0.46
CA THR A 122 8.06 -15.51 -0.89
C THR A 122 7.27 -14.30 -0.36
N PRO A 123 7.92 -13.29 0.26
CA PRO A 123 7.24 -12.10 0.77
C PRO A 123 6.49 -11.32 -0.31
N LEU A 124 5.22 -11.01 -0.06
CA LEU A 124 4.36 -10.20 -0.91
C LEU A 124 4.12 -8.81 -0.35
N VAL A 125 3.99 -8.70 0.98
CA VAL A 125 3.89 -7.42 1.68
C VAL A 125 4.85 -7.44 2.85
N THR A 126 5.73 -6.44 2.90
CA THR A 126 6.65 -6.24 4.02
C THR A 126 6.40 -4.88 4.65
N ALA A 127 6.69 -4.76 5.94
CA ALA A 127 6.48 -3.53 6.70
C ALA A 127 7.54 -3.33 7.77
N GLU A 128 7.81 -2.06 8.07
CA GLU A 128 8.71 -1.65 9.14
C GLU A 128 8.11 -0.49 9.92
N LYS A 129 8.17 -0.58 11.23
CA LYS A 129 7.80 0.53 12.11
C LYS A 129 8.98 1.48 12.25
N ARG A 130 8.76 2.77 12.00
CA ARG A 130 9.75 3.84 12.20
C ARG A 130 9.18 4.93 13.08
N GLY A 131 9.72 5.06 14.31
CA GLY A 131 9.15 5.96 15.29
C GLY A 131 7.70 5.62 15.60
N ALA A 132 6.80 6.58 15.43
CA ALA A 132 5.35 6.38 15.59
C ALA A 132 4.63 5.91 14.32
N GLY A 133 5.31 5.89 13.17
CA GLY A 133 4.69 5.55 11.86
C GLY A 133 5.16 4.24 11.27
N TRP A 134 4.80 4.03 10.00
CA TRP A 134 5.05 2.79 9.28
C TRP A 134 5.48 3.03 7.83
N ILE A 135 6.36 2.16 7.34
CA ILE A 135 6.64 1.99 5.92
C ILE A 135 6.13 0.61 5.52
N VAL A 136 5.30 0.53 4.50
CA VAL A 136 4.72 -0.72 3.97
C VAL A 136 5.05 -0.81 2.49
N LEU A 137 5.60 -1.94 2.07
CA LEU A 137 5.90 -2.23 0.68
C LEU A 137 5.04 -3.40 0.19
N PHE A 138 4.25 -3.15 -0.83
CA PHE A 138 3.66 -4.20 -1.67
C PHE A 138 4.67 -4.55 -2.76
N HIS A 139 5.14 -5.78 -2.77
CA HIS A 139 6.13 -6.27 -3.73
C HIS A 139 5.58 -6.45 -5.15
N VAL A 140 4.33 -6.04 -5.36
CA VAL A 140 3.61 -5.98 -6.64
C VAL A 140 3.14 -4.57 -6.92
N GLY A 141 2.72 -4.32 -8.16
CA GLY A 141 2.17 -3.03 -8.58
C GLY A 141 0.77 -2.76 -8.03
N SER A 142 0.35 -1.49 -8.11
CA SER A 142 -1.02 -1.07 -7.84
C SER A 142 -1.94 -1.22 -9.06
N ASP A 143 -1.43 -1.75 -10.15
CA ASP A 143 -2.13 -2.08 -11.40
C ASP A 143 -2.16 -3.59 -11.64
N ALA A 144 -2.80 -4.01 -12.73
CA ALA A 144 -2.95 -5.42 -13.08
C ALA A 144 -1.79 -6.02 -13.91
N GLU A 145 -0.70 -5.28 -14.10
CA GLU A 145 0.42 -5.73 -14.95
C GLU A 145 1.19 -6.88 -14.29
N TRP A 146 1.51 -6.75 -12.99
CA TRP A 146 2.29 -7.73 -12.25
C TRP A 146 1.43 -8.77 -11.53
N SER A 147 0.19 -8.40 -11.17
CA SER A 147 -0.74 -9.30 -10.50
C SER A 147 -2.19 -8.81 -10.69
N ASN A 148 -3.16 -9.71 -10.57
CA ASN A 148 -4.56 -9.30 -10.53
C ASN A 148 -5.05 -8.96 -9.10
N LEU A 149 -4.16 -8.95 -8.11
CA LEU A 149 -4.46 -8.58 -6.72
C LEU A 149 -5.20 -7.22 -6.63
N PRO A 150 -4.77 -6.14 -7.34
CA PRO A 150 -5.43 -4.83 -7.27
C PRO A 150 -6.90 -4.84 -7.73
N LEU A 151 -7.32 -5.86 -8.48
CA LEU A 151 -8.69 -6.01 -8.95
C LEU A 151 -9.57 -6.79 -7.96
N SER A 152 -9.00 -7.28 -6.85
CA SER A 152 -9.70 -8.12 -5.87
C SER A 152 -10.22 -7.33 -4.67
N GLY A 153 -11.32 -7.81 -4.05
CA GLY A 153 -11.79 -7.30 -2.77
C GLY A 153 -10.78 -7.50 -1.62
N THR A 154 -9.93 -8.53 -1.74
CA THR A 154 -8.82 -8.78 -0.80
C THR A 154 -7.86 -7.60 -0.73
N PHE A 155 -7.50 -7.02 -1.86
CA PHE A 155 -6.62 -5.85 -1.92
C PHE A 155 -7.23 -4.64 -1.18
N VAL A 156 -8.51 -4.38 -1.40
CA VAL A 156 -9.22 -3.28 -0.73
C VAL A 156 -9.20 -3.48 0.78
N GLU A 157 -9.43 -4.72 1.24
CA GLU A 157 -9.42 -5.03 2.68
C GLU A 157 -8.01 -4.94 3.27
N MET A 158 -6.97 -5.38 2.55
CA MET A 158 -5.57 -5.21 2.95
C MET A 158 -5.21 -3.73 3.10
N LEU A 159 -5.57 -2.89 2.11
CA LEU A 159 -5.33 -1.45 2.17
C LEU A 159 -6.08 -0.80 3.33
N ARG A 160 -7.35 -1.17 3.54
CA ARG A 160 -8.16 -0.64 4.65
C ARG A 160 -7.50 -0.94 6.00
N ARG A 161 -7.03 -2.16 6.22
CA ARG A 161 -6.34 -2.55 7.46
C ARG A 161 -5.00 -1.85 7.61
N THR A 162 -4.23 -1.73 6.53
CA THR A 162 -2.97 -0.99 6.53
C THR A 162 -3.19 0.47 6.92
N VAL A 163 -4.19 1.15 6.34
CA VAL A 163 -4.50 2.55 6.67
C VAL A 163 -5.00 2.70 8.10
N ASN A 164 -5.72 1.73 8.63
CA ASN A 164 -6.18 1.78 10.03
C ASN A 164 -5.02 1.74 11.04
N LEU A 165 -3.85 1.20 10.68
CA LEU A 165 -2.66 1.25 11.55
C LEU A 165 -2.16 2.66 11.80
N SER A 166 -2.27 3.58 10.83
CA SER A 166 -1.89 4.98 11.02
C SER A 166 -2.78 5.69 12.03
N ARG A 167 -4.06 5.28 12.13
CA ARG A 167 -5.02 5.84 13.07
C ARG A 167 -4.78 5.38 14.51
N SER A 168 -4.37 4.12 14.69
CA SER A 168 -4.09 3.57 16.03
C SER A 168 -2.78 4.08 16.62
N SER A 169 -1.84 4.53 15.79
CA SER A 169 -0.58 5.13 16.26
C SER A 169 -0.75 6.58 16.75
N GLY A 170 -1.83 7.27 16.34
CA GLY A 170 -2.13 8.66 16.72
C GLY A 170 -3.07 8.82 17.92
N THR A 171 -3.65 7.75 18.44
CA THR A 171 -4.67 7.83 19.50
C THR A 171 -4.14 7.46 20.89
N THR A 172 -3.20 8.25 21.41
CA THR A 172 -3.05 8.42 22.87
C THR A 172 -3.55 9.81 23.33
N ALA A 173 -4.44 10.44 22.58
CA ALA A 173 -5.13 11.64 23.05
C ALA A 173 -6.55 11.70 22.47
N ASN A 174 -7.54 11.55 23.36
CA ASN A 174 -8.97 11.80 23.18
C ASN A 174 -9.76 10.80 22.33
N GLN A 175 -10.27 9.77 23.02
CA GLN A 175 -11.58 9.21 22.73
C GLN A 175 -12.63 10.34 22.78
N SER A 176 -13.56 10.30 21.82
CA SER A 176 -14.80 11.07 21.74
C SER A 176 -14.70 12.38 20.97
N GLU A 177 -14.65 12.25 19.65
CA GLU A 177 -15.49 13.08 18.77
C GLU A 177 -15.31 12.51 17.35
N THR A 178 -16.35 11.87 16.86
CA THR A 178 -16.50 11.55 15.44
C THR A 178 -16.64 12.91 14.74
N ILE A 179 -15.51 13.52 14.35
CA ILE A 179 -15.54 14.70 13.51
C ILE A 179 -16.00 14.23 12.14
N SER A 180 -17.31 14.34 11.90
CA SER A 180 -17.87 14.22 10.56
C SER A 180 -17.34 15.40 9.75
N LEU A 181 -16.32 15.13 8.94
CA LEU A 181 -15.86 16.12 7.97
C LEU A 181 -16.97 16.32 6.93
N PRO A 182 -17.47 17.54 6.73
CA PRO A 182 -18.44 17.79 5.69
C PRO A 182 -17.82 17.42 4.34
N PRO A 183 -18.55 16.71 3.46
CA PRO A 183 -18.01 16.31 2.16
C PRO A 183 -17.65 17.56 1.35
N LEU A 184 -16.45 17.57 0.80
CA LEU A 184 -15.95 18.68 -0.03
C LEU A 184 -16.81 18.89 -1.30
N ARG A 185 -17.48 17.85 -1.77
CA ARG A 185 -18.49 17.85 -2.83
C ARG A 185 -19.51 16.74 -2.59
N VAL A 186 -20.78 17.06 -2.61
CA VAL A 186 -21.87 16.09 -2.67
C VAL A 186 -22.30 15.98 -4.13
N LEU A 187 -22.11 14.81 -4.73
CA LEU A 187 -22.75 14.47 -5.99
C LEU A 187 -24.20 14.13 -5.69
N SER A 188 -25.09 15.12 -5.86
CA SER A 188 -26.52 14.90 -5.78
C SER A 188 -26.97 14.19 -7.06
N CYS A 189 -27.30 12.91 -6.98
CA CYS A 189 -27.96 12.14 -8.04
C CYS A 189 -29.45 12.50 -8.20
N LEU A 190 -29.92 13.60 -7.63
CA LEU A 190 -31.28 14.11 -7.78
C LEU A 190 -31.35 15.20 -8.86
N LEU A 191 -30.93 14.86 -10.05
CA LEU A 191 -31.32 15.59 -11.24
C LEU A 191 -32.15 14.64 -12.10
N TYR A 192 -33.44 14.75 -11.96
CA TYR A 192 -34.50 14.57 -12.91
C TYR A 192 -35.81 14.21 -12.20
N THR A 193 -36.41 15.20 -11.56
CA THR A 193 -37.86 15.27 -11.48
C THR A 193 -38.30 16.69 -11.84
N SER A 194 -38.00 17.09 -13.06
CA SER A 194 -38.85 18.08 -13.71
C SER A 194 -40.06 17.35 -14.23
N PRO A 195 -41.30 17.70 -13.82
CA PRO A 195 -42.48 17.12 -14.44
C PRO A 195 -42.48 17.49 -15.91
N SER A 196 -42.70 16.47 -16.75
CA SER A 196 -42.85 16.64 -18.18
C SER A 196 -43.94 17.64 -18.48
N PRO A 197 -43.79 18.57 -19.47
CA PRO A 197 -44.85 19.50 -19.88
C PRO A 197 -46.14 18.86 -20.36
N ARG A 198 -46.22 17.51 -20.40
CA ARG A 198 -47.41 16.74 -20.87
C ARG A 198 -48.41 16.41 -19.77
N ASP A 199 -48.12 16.66 -18.49
CA ASP A 199 -49.07 16.39 -17.40
C ASP A 199 -49.87 17.60 -16.96
N ARG A 200 -50.08 18.56 -17.83
CA ARG A 200 -51.09 19.63 -17.67
C ARG A 200 -52.18 19.44 -18.69
N GLY A 201 -53.11 18.58 -18.39
CA GLY A 201 -54.39 18.44 -19.02
C GLY A 201 -55.47 18.57 -17.97
#